data_d25d4a358e17c0f5ae4d004804c6796c
#
_entry.id   d25d4a358e17c0f5ae4d004804c6796c
#
_cell.length_a   1.000
_cell.length_b   1.000
_cell.length_c   1.000
_cell.angle_alpha   90.00
_cell.angle_beta   90.00
_cell.angle_gamma   90.00
#
_symmetry.space_group_name_H-M   'P 1'
#
loop_
_entity.id
_entity.type
_entity.pdbx_description
1 polymer ?
#
loop_
_entity_poly.entity_id
_entity_poly.type
_entity_poly.pdbx_seq_one_letter_code
_entity_poly.pdbx_strand_id
1 'polypeptide(L)'
;ITLFRCVFLFLYHRMSDAIKHECGVAFIRLRKPLSYFKEKYGSYWYGLHKLQFMMTKQLNRGQDGAGIGVVKLSPEYGDRYLARQRSASKTALGDIFEEVFRALDEIPKEHREDLEYLKKHYPYAGELLLGHLRYGTYGGNSIENIHPFLRQNNWMARNLMLAGNYNITNTQELFEALIELGQQPKEKSDNVLMLEKIGHFIDEENQRLFSILKSQGFTNLEITEKIKSEISIPKILKRSFKNIDGGFNMVGLLGHGDAFVIRDPSGIRPSHYYIDDEVIVVASERPAIQMAFNI
;
A
#
# COMPACT_ATOMS: atom_id res chain seq x y z
N ILE A 1 -16.71 28.60 46.86
CA ILE A 1 -16.17 29.08 45.55
C ILE A 1 -14.71 28.60 45.36
N THR A 2 -13.95 28.35 46.43
CA THR A 2 -12.53 27.99 46.40
C THR A 2 -12.27 26.49 46.03
N LEU A 3 -13.23 25.60 46.33
CA LEU A 3 -13.08 24.18 46.08
C LEU A 3 -13.22 23.80 44.56
N PHE A 4 -14.03 24.58 43.85
CA PHE A 4 -14.24 24.31 42.39
C PHE A 4 -13.03 24.72 41.53
N ARG A 5 -12.23 25.69 41.92
CA ARG A 5 -11.02 26.11 41.19
C ARG A 5 -9.88 25.07 41.27
N CYS A 6 -9.74 24.37 42.38
CA CYS A 6 -8.72 23.32 42.52
C CYS A 6 -9.00 22.07 41.70
N VAL A 7 -10.26 21.66 41.57
CA VAL A 7 -10.65 20.47 40.78
C VAL A 7 -10.46 20.71 39.29
N PHE A 8 -10.70 21.93 38.79
CA PHE A 8 -10.51 22.29 37.38
C PHE A 8 -9.02 22.35 36.96
N LEU A 9 -8.13 22.81 37.86
CA LEU A 9 -6.68 22.80 37.56
C LEU A 9 -6.08 21.41 37.52
N PHE A 10 -6.58 20.48 38.34
CA PHE A 10 -6.11 19.07 38.31
C PHE A 10 -6.59 18.28 37.11
N LEU A 11 -7.76 18.59 36.55
CA LEU A 11 -8.27 18.00 35.31
C LEU A 11 -7.53 18.53 34.07
N TYR A 12 -7.10 19.81 34.10
CA TYR A 12 -6.39 20.42 32.95
C TYR A 12 -4.95 19.92 32.79
N HIS A 13 -4.33 19.42 33.88
CA HIS A 13 -2.96 18.83 33.81
C HIS A 13 -2.91 17.36 33.49
N ARG A 14 -4.07 16.67 33.35
CA ARG A 14 -4.15 15.25 33.02
C ARG A 14 -4.79 14.96 31.67
N MET A 15 -5.14 15.94 30.89
CA MET A 15 -5.73 15.76 29.58
C MET A 15 -4.83 16.37 28.50
N SER A 16 -3.87 15.64 28.08
CA SER A 16 -3.45 15.35 26.71
C SER A 16 -2.10 14.65 26.77
N ASP A 17 -2.09 13.36 26.50
CA ASP A 17 -0.93 12.80 25.83
C ASP A 17 -0.67 13.68 24.61
N ALA A 18 0.58 14.10 24.44
CA ALA A 18 0.97 14.87 23.27
C ALA A 18 0.42 14.15 22.03
N ILE A 19 -0.33 14.87 21.20
CA ILE A 19 -0.85 14.33 19.94
C ILE A 19 0.35 13.83 19.18
N LYS A 20 0.55 12.52 19.16
CA LYS A 20 1.59 11.88 18.36
C LYS A 20 1.05 11.74 16.96
N HIS A 21 1.64 12.48 16.02
CA HIS A 21 1.37 12.26 14.60
C HIS A 21 1.78 10.84 14.22
N GLU A 22 1.06 10.26 13.30
CA GLU A 22 1.27 8.90 12.81
C GLU A 22 1.14 8.85 11.30
N CYS A 23 1.79 7.89 10.65
CA CYS A 23 1.67 7.72 9.21
C CYS A 23 0.22 7.56 8.76
N GLY A 24 -0.11 8.09 7.58
CA GLY A 24 -1.39 7.93 6.91
C GLY A 24 -1.31 6.90 5.79
N VAL A 25 -2.30 6.02 5.70
CA VAL A 25 -2.44 5.04 4.61
C VAL A 25 -3.75 5.28 3.88
N ALA A 26 -3.72 5.21 2.55
CA ALA A 26 -4.90 5.22 1.70
C ALA A 26 -4.77 4.14 0.63
N PHE A 27 -5.83 3.36 0.42
CA PHE A 27 -5.86 2.30 -0.58
C PHE A 27 -7.20 2.35 -1.31
N ILE A 28 -7.15 2.19 -2.62
CA ILE A 28 -8.32 2.06 -3.49
C ILE A 28 -8.11 0.89 -4.44
N ARG A 29 -9.09 -0.03 -4.50
CA ARG A 29 -9.23 -0.98 -5.58
C ARG A 29 -10.48 -0.63 -6.38
N LEU A 30 -10.31 -0.34 -7.64
CA LEU A 30 -11.40 -0.21 -8.60
C LEU A 30 -11.92 -1.61 -8.96
N ARG A 31 -13.22 -1.85 -8.79
CA ARG A 31 -13.89 -3.14 -9.07
C ARG A 31 -14.45 -3.22 -10.48
N LYS A 32 -14.51 -2.09 -11.17
CA LYS A 32 -14.91 -1.95 -12.55
C LYS A 32 -13.70 -1.55 -13.41
N PRO A 33 -13.72 -1.77 -14.72
CA PRO A 33 -12.64 -1.34 -15.61
C PRO A 33 -12.56 0.19 -15.67
N LEU A 34 -11.41 0.74 -16.05
CA LEU A 34 -11.21 2.19 -16.16
C LEU A 34 -12.20 2.86 -17.13
N SER A 35 -12.62 2.16 -18.19
CA SER A 35 -13.65 2.63 -19.13
C SER A 35 -14.98 2.94 -18.45
N TYR A 36 -15.41 2.13 -17.49
CA TYR A 36 -16.61 2.39 -16.70
C TYR A 36 -16.54 3.73 -15.97
N PHE A 37 -15.39 4.03 -15.36
CA PHE A 37 -15.20 5.29 -14.63
C PHE A 37 -15.11 6.48 -15.57
N LYS A 38 -14.59 6.30 -16.78
CA LYS A 38 -14.62 7.32 -17.84
C LYS A 38 -16.08 7.63 -18.26
N GLU A 39 -16.87 6.60 -18.50
CA GLU A 39 -18.26 6.75 -18.89
C GLU A 39 -19.11 7.41 -17.81
N LYS A 40 -18.99 6.94 -16.56
CA LYS A 40 -19.83 7.40 -15.45
C LYS A 40 -19.39 8.72 -14.85
N TYR A 41 -18.08 8.95 -14.73
CA TYR A 41 -17.50 10.11 -14.02
C TYR A 41 -16.66 11.02 -14.91
N GLY A 42 -16.59 10.75 -16.21
CA GLY A 42 -15.89 11.58 -17.18
C GLY A 42 -14.37 11.41 -17.20
N SER A 43 -13.80 10.49 -16.39
CA SER A 43 -12.34 10.37 -16.26
C SER A 43 -11.88 8.94 -16.05
N TYR A 44 -10.86 8.50 -16.79
CA TYR A 44 -10.11 7.26 -16.50
C TYR A 44 -9.36 7.34 -15.15
N TRP A 45 -9.06 8.56 -14.69
CA TRP A 45 -8.23 8.84 -13.52
C TRP A 45 -9.04 8.99 -12.22
N TYR A 46 -10.29 8.51 -12.21
CA TYR A 46 -11.17 8.56 -11.04
C TYR A 46 -10.45 8.07 -9.78
N GLY A 47 -9.81 6.90 -9.84
CA GLY A 47 -9.08 6.34 -8.72
C GLY A 47 -7.92 7.22 -8.25
N LEU A 48 -7.12 7.78 -9.17
CA LEU A 48 -6.02 8.69 -8.84
C LEU A 48 -6.51 9.98 -8.17
N HIS A 49 -7.58 10.60 -8.70
CA HIS A 49 -8.17 11.79 -8.10
C HIS A 49 -8.72 11.50 -6.69
N LYS A 50 -9.38 10.35 -6.51
CA LYS A 50 -9.88 9.92 -5.19
C LYS A 50 -8.73 9.64 -4.22
N LEU A 51 -7.65 9.00 -4.68
CA LEU A 51 -6.45 8.76 -3.86
C LEU A 51 -5.80 10.07 -3.42
N GLN A 52 -5.60 11.02 -4.35
CA GLN A 52 -5.07 12.35 -4.05
C GLN A 52 -5.91 13.06 -3.00
N PHE A 53 -7.24 13.04 -3.18
CA PHE A 53 -8.15 13.67 -2.23
C PHE A 53 -8.08 13.03 -0.83
N MET A 54 -8.10 11.69 -0.76
CA MET A 54 -7.97 10.96 0.51
C MET A 54 -6.65 11.27 1.21
N MET A 55 -5.54 11.31 0.47
CA MET A 55 -4.23 11.66 1.02
C MET A 55 -4.21 13.11 1.52
N THR A 56 -4.80 14.05 0.77
CA THR A 56 -4.94 15.46 1.18
C THR A 56 -5.71 15.57 2.50
N LYS A 57 -6.80 14.78 2.66
CA LYS A 57 -7.61 14.79 3.89
C LYS A 57 -6.95 14.14 5.10
N GLN A 58 -5.86 13.39 4.88
CA GLN A 58 -5.06 12.76 5.92
C GLN A 58 -3.68 13.42 6.10
N LEU A 59 -3.42 14.58 5.49
CA LEU A 59 -2.10 15.23 5.51
C LEU A 59 -1.63 15.59 6.93
N ASN A 60 -2.57 15.83 7.86
CA ASN A 60 -2.30 16.01 9.28
C ASN A 60 -1.56 14.82 9.93
N ARG A 61 -1.69 13.61 9.37
CA ARG A 61 -1.03 12.42 9.91
C ARG A 61 0.47 12.38 9.61
N GLY A 62 0.90 12.80 8.40
CA GLY A 62 2.31 12.74 8.05
C GLY A 62 2.67 13.76 6.98
N GLN A 63 3.70 14.59 7.28
CA GLN A 63 4.18 15.68 6.42
C GLN A 63 5.66 15.56 6.07
N ASP A 64 6.33 14.47 6.50
CA ASP A 64 7.77 14.28 6.31
C ASP A 64 8.10 13.48 5.03
N GLY A 65 7.08 13.27 4.20
CA GLY A 65 7.21 12.59 2.92
C GLY A 65 5.92 11.91 2.53
N ALA A 66 5.81 11.60 1.26
CA ALA A 66 4.67 10.89 0.69
C ALA A 66 5.11 9.93 -0.41
N GLY A 67 4.24 8.97 -0.71
CA GLY A 67 4.44 8.10 -1.85
C GLY A 67 3.17 7.41 -2.28
N ILE A 68 3.15 7.05 -3.54
CA ILE A 68 2.07 6.26 -4.13
C ILE A 68 2.60 5.04 -4.86
N GLY A 69 1.74 4.04 -4.98
CA GLY A 69 1.96 2.86 -5.77
C GLY A 69 0.72 2.48 -6.56
N VAL A 70 0.92 2.00 -7.78
CA VAL A 70 -0.16 1.60 -8.67
C VAL A 70 0.14 0.24 -9.27
N VAL A 71 -0.87 -0.62 -9.34
CA VAL A 71 -0.82 -1.90 -10.03
C VAL A 71 -1.90 -1.92 -11.12
N LYS A 72 -1.50 -2.24 -12.34
CA LYS A 72 -2.41 -2.46 -13.47
C LYS A 72 -2.87 -3.92 -13.48
N LEU A 73 -4.14 -4.13 -13.70
CA LEU A 73 -4.70 -5.45 -13.92
C LEU A 73 -4.54 -5.88 -15.39
N SER A 74 -4.28 -7.18 -15.57
CA SER A 74 -4.20 -7.80 -16.90
C SER A 74 -3.28 -7.09 -17.91
N PRO A 75 -2.00 -6.81 -17.55
CA PRO A 75 -1.05 -6.24 -18.49
C PRO A 75 -0.67 -7.31 -19.56
N GLU A 76 -0.28 -6.85 -20.74
CA GLU A 76 0.36 -7.69 -21.73
C GLU A 76 1.83 -8.00 -21.32
N TYR A 77 2.39 -9.05 -21.91
CA TYR A 77 3.80 -9.37 -21.71
C TYR A 77 4.70 -8.24 -22.23
N GLY A 78 5.59 -7.75 -21.36
CA GLY A 78 6.46 -6.61 -21.66
C GLY A 78 5.91 -5.26 -21.20
N ASP A 79 4.65 -5.18 -20.82
CA ASP A 79 4.09 -3.95 -20.29
C ASP A 79 4.51 -3.68 -18.84
N ARG A 80 4.73 -2.41 -18.54
CA ARG A 80 4.96 -1.97 -17.17
C ARG A 80 3.65 -1.95 -16.41
N TYR A 81 3.49 -2.86 -15.43
CA TYR A 81 2.28 -2.99 -14.61
C TYR A 81 2.42 -2.51 -13.16
N LEU A 82 3.63 -2.20 -12.72
CA LEU A 82 3.93 -1.62 -11.42
C LEU A 82 4.47 -0.21 -11.60
N ALA A 83 3.87 0.76 -10.93
CA ALA A 83 4.38 2.11 -10.85
C ALA A 83 4.48 2.55 -9.39
N ARG A 84 5.52 3.32 -9.07
CA ARG A 84 5.77 3.87 -7.74
C ARG A 84 6.39 5.24 -7.86
N GLN A 85 5.83 6.22 -7.13
CA GLN A 85 6.40 7.56 -6.98
C GLN A 85 6.52 7.91 -5.51
N ARG A 86 7.63 8.55 -5.11
CA ARG A 86 7.92 8.92 -3.72
C ARG A 86 8.63 10.27 -3.67
N SER A 87 8.37 11.05 -2.61
CA SER A 87 9.07 12.29 -2.33
C SER A 87 9.31 12.42 -0.82
N ALA A 88 10.50 12.89 -0.45
CA ALA A 88 10.88 13.23 0.93
C ALA A 88 10.91 14.75 1.18
N SER A 89 10.35 15.53 0.27
CA SER A 89 10.28 16.99 0.38
C SER A 89 9.19 17.43 1.37
N LYS A 90 9.21 18.70 1.74
CA LYS A 90 8.14 19.32 2.55
C LYS A 90 6.83 19.45 1.80
N THR A 91 6.86 19.42 0.48
CA THR A 91 5.70 19.49 -0.45
C THR A 91 5.42 18.13 -1.09
N ALA A 92 5.89 17.05 -0.48
CA ALA A 92 5.91 15.70 -1.04
C ALA A 92 4.60 15.27 -1.70
N LEU A 93 3.45 15.56 -1.10
CA LEU A 93 2.15 15.19 -1.68
C LEU A 93 1.89 15.93 -3.01
N GLY A 94 2.19 17.23 -3.06
CA GLY A 94 2.10 18.02 -4.29
C GLY A 94 3.04 17.49 -5.37
N ASP A 95 4.31 17.30 -5.01
CA ASP A 95 5.36 16.86 -5.93
C ASP A 95 5.02 15.52 -6.62
N ILE A 96 4.53 14.54 -5.85
CA ILE A 96 4.21 13.22 -6.44
C ILE A 96 3.02 13.27 -7.40
N PHE A 97 1.98 14.06 -7.09
CA PHE A 97 0.83 14.17 -8.00
C PHE A 97 1.12 15.08 -9.19
N GLU A 98 1.95 16.10 -9.04
CA GLU A 98 2.47 16.88 -10.17
C GLU A 98 3.22 15.97 -11.15
N GLU A 99 4.13 15.12 -10.65
CA GLU A 99 4.88 14.16 -11.46
C GLU A 99 3.96 13.15 -12.16
N VAL A 100 2.97 12.62 -11.41
CA VAL A 100 1.97 11.68 -11.96
C VAL A 100 1.19 12.28 -13.11
N PHE A 101 0.67 13.50 -12.94
CA PHE A 101 -0.13 14.16 -13.99
C PHE A 101 0.75 14.73 -15.11
N ARG A 102 1.99 15.15 -14.84
CA ARG A 102 2.94 15.51 -15.87
C ARG A 102 3.23 14.34 -16.83
N ALA A 103 3.40 13.13 -16.29
CA ALA A 103 3.57 11.92 -17.12
C ALA A 103 2.35 11.65 -18.02
N LEU A 104 1.14 12.10 -17.63
CA LEU A 104 -0.04 12.06 -18.49
C LEU A 104 0.03 13.12 -19.60
N ASP A 105 0.58 14.29 -19.29
CA ASP A 105 0.73 15.36 -20.27
C ASP A 105 1.77 15.05 -21.36
N GLU A 106 2.68 14.12 -21.09
CA GLU A 106 3.63 13.59 -22.08
C GLU A 106 2.95 12.64 -23.10
N ILE A 107 1.76 12.13 -22.82
CA ILE A 107 0.98 11.31 -23.75
C ILE A 107 0.43 12.20 -24.89
N PRO A 108 0.64 11.82 -26.16
CA PRO A 108 0.11 12.55 -27.30
C PRO A 108 -1.41 12.73 -27.20
N LYS A 109 -1.90 13.92 -27.55
CA LYS A 109 -3.33 14.28 -27.37
C LYS A 109 -4.28 13.33 -28.06
N GLU A 110 -3.90 12.81 -29.23
CA GLU A 110 -4.66 11.84 -30.02
C GLU A 110 -4.85 10.49 -29.31
N HIS A 111 -3.99 10.15 -28.35
CA HIS A 111 -4.05 8.88 -27.60
C HIS A 111 -4.60 9.02 -26.18
N ARG A 112 -4.96 10.23 -25.73
CA ARG A 112 -5.45 10.45 -24.35
C ARG A 112 -6.85 9.88 -24.09
N GLU A 113 -7.58 9.52 -25.13
CA GLU A 113 -8.88 8.85 -25.04
C GLU A 113 -8.80 7.36 -25.44
N ASP A 114 -7.63 6.87 -25.83
CA ASP A 114 -7.37 5.47 -26.14
C ASP A 114 -6.91 4.72 -24.89
N LEU A 115 -7.80 3.94 -24.28
CA LEU A 115 -7.52 3.24 -23.03
C LEU A 115 -6.43 2.17 -23.19
N GLU A 116 -6.34 1.49 -24.34
CA GLU A 116 -5.33 0.48 -24.57
C GLU A 116 -3.94 1.12 -24.66
N TYR A 117 -3.83 2.21 -25.41
CA TYR A 117 -2.61 3.00 -25.47
C TYR A 117 -2.22 3.53 -24.08
N LEU A 118 -3.17 4.06 -23.32
CA LEU A 118 -2.94 4.59 -21.97
C LEU A 118 -2.48 3.49 -21.02
N LYS A 119 -3.11 2.32 -21.04
CA LYS A 119 -2.66 1.19 -20.21
C LYS A 119 -1.23 0.75 -20.53
N LYS A 120 -0.82 0.85 -21.78
CA LYS A 120 0.54 0.50 -22.20
C LYS A 120 1.58 1.56 -21.85
N HIS A 121 1.27 2.83 -22.10
CA HIS A 121 2.24 3.93 -22.06
C HIS A 121 2.17 4.81 -20.81
N TYR A 122 1.01 4.93 -20.14
CA TYR A 122 0.90 5.70 -18.91
C TYR A 122 1.09 4.80 -17.67
N PRO A 123 2.17 5.00 -16.89
CA PRO A 123 2.51 4.09 -15.79
C PRO A 123 1.42 3.96 -14.72
N TYR A 124 0.61 5.00 -14.52
CA TYR A 124 -0.38 5.08 -13.44
C TYR A 124 -1.80 4.73 -13.87
N ALA A 125 -2.00 4.16 -15.07
CA ALA A 125 -3.30 3.66 -15.56
C ALA A 125 -3.66 2.31 -14.94
N GLY A 126 -3.79 2.25 -13.61
CA GLY A 126 -4.04 0.99 -12.88
C GLY A 126 -5.29 1.04 -12.01
N GLU A 127 -5.74 -0.13 -11.61
CA GLU A 127 -6.95 -0.36 -10.84
C GLU A 127 -6.71 -0.51 -9.33
N LEU A 128 -5.46 -0.77 -8.91
CA LEU A 128 -5.07 -0.79 -7.51
C LEU A 128 -4.14 0.39 -7.22
N LEU A 129 -4.52 1.19 -6.24
CA LEU A 129 -3.84 2.43 -5.91
C LEU A 129 -3.56 2.47 -4.41
N LEU A 130 -2.31 2.69 -4.04
CA LEU A 130 -1.84 2.75 -2.66
C LEU A 130 -1.17 4.10 -2.43
N GLY A 131 -1.56 4.79 -1.38
CA GLY A 131 -0.99 6.04 -0.93
C GLY A 131 -0.47 5.96 0.50
N HIS A 132 0.61 6.66 0.78
CA HIS A 132 1.20 6.74 2.10
C HIS A 132 1.69 8.16 2.39
N LEU A 133 1.42 8.61 3.62
CA LEU A 133 1.92 9.85 4.19
C LEU A 133 2.82 9.50 5.36
N ARG A 134 4.08 9.94 5.30
CA ARG A 134 5.07 9.61 6.32
C ARG A 134 5.09 10.63 7.44
N TYR A 135 5.10 10.11 8.67
CA TYR A 135 5.58 10.83 9.85
C TYR A 135 6.92 10.23 10.28
N GLY A 136 7.97 11.03 10.23
CA GLY A 136 9.35 10.61 10.45
C GLY A 136 9.72 10.54 11.93
N THR A 137 9.39 9.43 12.60
CA THR A 137 9.81 9.18 13.99
C THR A 137 11.24 8.66 14.10
N TYR A 138 11.74 8.03 13.03
CA TYR A 138 13.05 7.38 13.01
C TYR A 138 13.68 7.45 11.60
N GLY A 139 15.01 7.52 11.51
CA GLY A 139 15.75 7.33 10.26
C GLY A 139 15.88 8.54 9.32
N GLY A 140 15.56 9.78 9.76
CA GLY A 140 15.70 10.99 8.94
C GLY A 140 14.78 11.04 7.71
N ASN A 141 14.89 12.12 6.90
CA ASN A 141 14.08 12.34 5.67
C ASN A 141 14.75 11.76 4.42
N SER A 142 15.14 10.49 4.44
CA SER A 142 15.65 9.81 3.25
C SER A 142 14.50 9.24 2.41
N ILE A 143 14.62 9.31 1.10
CA ILE A 143 13.69 8.69 0.15
C ILE A 143 13.60 7.17 0.35
N GLU A 144 14.63 6.55 0.90
CA GLU A 144 14.68 5.12 1.20
C GLU A 144 13.68 4.71 2.28
N ASN A 145 13.31 5.65 3.16
CA ASN A 145 12.34 5.43 4.21
C ASN A 145 10.90 5.78 3.82
N ILE A 146 10.66 6.23 2.58
CA ILE A 146 9.32 6.59 2.12
C ILE A 146 8.63 5.37 1.52
N HIS A 147 7.45 5.07 2.04
CA HIS A 147 6.56 4.05 1.46
C HIS A 147 5.93 4.53 0.14
N PRO A 148 5.44 3.61 -0.71
CA PRO A 148 5.47 2.16 -0.57
C PRO A 148 6.88 1.57 -0.81
N PHE A 149 7.20 0.51 -0.07
CA PHE A 149 8.34 -0.35 -0.39
C PHE A 149 7.97 -1.31 -1.50
N LEU A 150 8.94 -1.68 -2.32
CA LEU A 150 8.72 -2.55 -3.47
C LEU A 150 9.78 -3.65 -3.51
N ARG A 151 9.29 -4.89 -3.44
CA ARG A 151 10.05 -6.10 -3.74
C ARG A 151 9.70 -6.54 -5.14
N GLN A 152 10.70 -6.55 -6.03
CA GLN A 152 10.52 -6.88 -7.44
C GLN A 152 11.08 -8.26 -7.79
N ASN A 153 10.37 -8.95 -8.66
CA ASN A 153 10.74 -10.23 -9.24
C ASN A 153 10.18 -10.33 -10.66
N ASN A 154 10.80 -11.15 -11.53
CA ASN A 154 10.28 -11.40 -12.89
C ASN A 154 8.96 -12.20 -12.88
N TRP A 155 8.64 -12.87 -11.78
CA TRP A 155 7.36 -13.57 -11.63
C TRP A 155 6.34 -12.62 -11.03
N MET A 156 5.28 -12.33 -11.76
CA MET A 156 4.26 -11.35 -11.38
C MET A 156 3.72 -11.61 -9.97
N ALA A 157 3.40 -12.86 -9.63
CA ALA A 157 2.85 -13.24 -8.33
C ALA A 157 3.85 -13.13 -7.14
N ARG A 158 5.14 -12.89 -7.43
CA ARG A 158 6.18 -12.67 -6.40
C ARG A 158 6.48 -11.19 -6.14
N ASN A 159 5.89 -10.29 -6.90
CA ASN A 159 6.05 -8.85 -6.65
C ASN A 159 5.16 -8.42 -5.49
N LEU A 160 5.72 -7.63 -4.60
CA LEU A 160 5.02 -7.07 -3.44
C LEU A 160 5.33 -5.58 -3.30
N MET A 161 4.29 -4.78 -3.25
CA MET A 161 4.35 -3.37 -2.86
C MET A 161 3.68 -3.22 -1.50
N LEU A 162 4.40 -2.67 -0.51
CA LEU A 162 3.97 -2.62 0.89
C LEU A 162 4.02 -1.20 1.44
N ALA A 163 2.94 -0.74 2.06
CA ALA A 163 2.91 0.48 2.84
C ALA A 163 2.11 0.27 4.13
N GLY A 164 2.39 1.07 5.15
CA GLY A 164 1.67 0.94 6.40
C GLY A 164 2.06 1.98 7.45
N ASN A 165 1.25 2.04 8.47
CA ASN A 165 1.52 2.71 9.73
C ASN A 165 1.80 1.61 10.77
N TYR A 166 3.05 1.43 11.13
CA TYR A 166 3.45 0.38 12.05
C TYR A 166 4.72 0.71 12.85
N ASN A 167 4.82 0.08 14.00
CA ASN A 167 5.99 0.06 14.84
C ASN A 167 6.06 -1.34 15.45
N ILE A 168 6.99 -2.13 14.96
CA ILE A 168 7.22 -3.50 15.41
C ILE A 168 8.20 -3.47 16.57
N THR A 169 7.81 -4.03 17.72
CA THR A 169 8.59 -3.96 18.96
C THR A 169 9.67 -5.04 19.03
N ASN A 170 9.43 -6.19 18.41
CA ASN A 170 10.36 -7.33 18.44
C ASN A 170 11.19 -7.48 17.14
N THR A 171 11.71 -6.36 16.61
CA THR A 171 12.50 -6.35 15.37
C THR A 171 13.75 -7.20 15.44
N GLN A 172 14.43 -7.31 16.60
CA GLN A 172 15.61 -8.15 16.75
C GLN A 172 15.28 -9.62 16.57
N GLU A 173 14.21 -10.12 17.18
CA GLU A 173 13.76 -11.51 17.03
C GLU A 173 13.37 -11.82 15.58
N LEU A 174 12.73 -10.88 14.90
CA LEU A 174 12.37 -11.03 13.49
C LEU A 174 13.60 -11.06 12.58
N PHE A 175 14.60 -10.24 12.88
CA PHE A 175 15.86 -10.23 12.14
C PHE A 175 16.57 -11.58 12.26
N GLU A 176 16.67 -12.12 13.49
CA GLU A 176 17.27 -13.43 13.76
C GLU A 176 16.50 -14.56 13.05
N ALA A 177 15.16 -14.53 13.10
CA ALA A 177 14.31 -15.48 12.39
C ALA A 177 14.52 -15.45 10.86
N LEU A 178 14.75 -14.28 10.25
CA LEU A 178 15.06 -14.20 8.83
C LEU A 178 16.43 -14.78 8.49
N ILE A 179 17.43 -14.60 9.36
CA ILE A 179 18.74 -15.22 9.19
C ILE A 179 18.62 -16.74 9.29
N GLU A 180 17.86 -17.28 10.23
CA GLU A 180 17.60 -18.72 10.36
C GLU A 180 16.91 -19.31 9.10
N LEU A 181 16.11 -18.52 8.42
CA LEU A 181 15.52 -18.87 7.12
C LEU A 181 16.51 -18.76 5.94
N GLY A 182 17.80 -18.45 6.21
CA GLY A 182 18.84 -18.32 5.19
C GLY A 182 18.83 -16.98 4.45
N GLN A 183 18.12 -15.98 4.95
CA GLN A 183 18.10 -14.65 4.36
C GLN A 183 19.20 -13.74 4.93
N GLN A 184 19.52 -12.69 4.19
CA GLN A 184 20.45 -11.65 4.62
C GLN A 184 19.79 -10.26 4.49
N PRO A 185 18.95 -9.86 5.47
CA PRO A 185 18.31 -8.55 5.43
C PRO A 185 19.35 -7.43 5.42
N LYS A 186 19.12 -6.39 4.60
CA LYS A 186 20.07 -5.26 4.43
C LYS A 186 20.25 -4.46 5.72
N GLU A 187 19.19 -4.39 6.54
CA GLU A 187 19.13 -3.58 7.76
C GLU A 187 18.05 -4.15 8.71
N LYS A 188 18.10 -3.68 9.94
CA LYS A 188 17.16 -4.12 11.00
C LYS A 188 15.91 -3.26 11.12
N SER A 189 15.59 -2.43 10.11
CA SER A 189 14.37 -1.63 10.14
C SER A 189 13.14 -2.53 10.00
N ASP A 190 12.09 -2.21 10.71
CA ASP A 190 10.81 -2.93 10.63
C ASP A 190 10.26 -2.97 9.20
N ASN A 191 10.52 -1.93 8.41
CA ASN A 191 10.14 -1.83 7.00
C ASN A 191 10.75 -2.97 6.16
N VAL A 192 12.07 -3.14 6.25
CA VAL A 192 12.79 -4.18 5.50
C VAL A 192 12.42 -5.55 6.02
N LEU A 193 12.38 -5.73 7.35
CA LEU A 193 12.04 -7.02 7.97
C LEU A 193 10.65 -7.50 7.56
N MET A 194 9.65 -6.63 7.57
CA MET A 194 8.29 -6.99 7.16
C MET A 194 8.18 -7.27 5.67
N LEU A 195 8.82 -6.46 4.82
CA LEU A 195 8.85 -6.69 3.37
C LEU A 195 9.46 -8.05 3.03
N GLU A 196 10.62 -8.37 3.61
CA GLU A 196 11.32 -9.62 3.34
C GLU A 196 10.62 -10.83 3.96
N LYS A 197 10.03 -10.70 5.15
CA LYS A 197 9.28 -11.80 5.78
C LYS A 197 8.04 -12.16 4.97
N ILE A 198 7.25 -11.17 4.53
CA ILE A 198 6.08 -11.43 3.67
C ILE A 198 6.54 -11.98 2.32
N GLY A 199 7.58 -11.39 1.73
CA GLY A 199 8.18 -11.82 0.47
C GLY A 199 8.67 -13.28 0.49
N HIS A 200 9.28 -13.71 1.58
CA HIS A 200 9.71 -15.10 1.78
C HIS A 200 8.53 -16.08 1.67
N PHE A 201 7.45 -15.83 2.39
CA PHE A 201 6.29 -16.72 2.35
C PHE A 201 5.49 -16.64 1.04
N ILE A 202 5.57 -15.52 0.33
CA ILE A 202 5.08 -15.41 -1.06
C ILE A 202 5.91 -16.34 -1.96
N ASP A 203 7.23 -16.32 -1.85
CA ASP A 203 8.12 -17.16 -2.66
C ASP A 203 7.92 -18.65 -2.38
N GLU A 204 7.82 -19.04 -1.12
CA GLU A 204 7.54 -20.43 -0.74
C GLU A 204 6.20 -20.94 -1.30
N GLU A 205 5.12 -20.15 -1.16
CA GLU A 205 3.81 -20.57 -1.68
C GLU A 205 3.79 -20.64 -3.21
N ASN A 206 4.44 -19.69 -3.89
CA ASN A 206 4.65 -19.77 -5.35
C ASN A 206 5.43 -21.03 -5.74
N GLN A 207 6.52 -21.34 -5.04
CA GLN A 207 7.33 -22.52 -5.33
C GLN A 207 6.57 -23.82 -5.09
N ARG A 208 5.80 -23.87 -4.01
CA ARG A 208 4.94 -25.03 -3.69
C ARG A 208 3.91 -25.27 -4.78
N LEU A 209 3.20 -24.24 -5.21
CA LEU A 209 2.20 -24.34 -6.29
C LEU A 209 2.87 -24.72 -7.61
N PHE A 210 4.01 -24.10 -7.93
CA PHE A 210 4.76 -24.43 -9.15
C PHE A 210 5.13 -25.92 -9.20
N SER A 211 5.66 -26.48 -8.09
CA SER A 211 6.06 -27.89 -8.03
C SER A 211 4.87 -28.84 -8.20
N ILE A 212 3.73 -28.54 -7.57
CA ILE A 212 2.52 -29.34 -7.67
C ILE A 212 1.99 -29.32 -9.12
N LEU A 213 1.80 -28.13 -9.69
CA LEU A 213 1.26 -27.99 -11.03
C LEU A 213 2.20 -28.59 -12.09
N LYS A 214 3.51 -28.49 -11.88
CA LYS A 214 4.51 -29.11 -12.76
C LYS A 214 4.41 -30.63 -12.74
N SER A 215 4.20 -31.22 -11.57
CA SER A 215 4.00 -32.68 -11.46
C SER A 215 2.69 -33.17 -12.10
N GLN A 216 1.72 -32.29 -12.28
CA GLN A 216 0.46 -32.54 -13.00
C GLN A 216 0.59 -32.38 -14.52
N GLY A 217 1.77 -32.00 -15.04
CA GLY A 217 2.06 -31.91 -16.47
C GLY A 217 1.78 -30.55 -17.12
N PHE A 218 1.43 -29.49 -16.31
CA PHE A 218 1.23 -28.16 -16.88
C PHE A 218 2.52 -27.53 -17.42
N THR A 219 2.40 -26.75 -18.47
CA THR A 219 3.49 -25.92 -19.00
C THR A 219 3.80 -24.75 -18.05
N ASN A 220 4.99 -24.17 -18.13
CA ASN A 220 5.37 -23.06 -17.26
C ASN A 220 4.44 -21.84 -17.41
N LEU A 221 3.92 -21.60 -18.62
CA LEU A 221 2.98 -20.51 -18.89
C LEU A 221 1.64 -20.76 -18.20
N GLU A 222 1.07 -21.96 -18.34
CA GLU A 222 -0.17 -22.34 -17.65
C GLU A 222 -0.02 -22.31 -16.14
N ILE A 223 1.14 -22.73 -15.62
CA ILE A 223 1.44 -22.67 -14.18
C ILE A 223 1.42 -21.22 -13.69
N THR A 224 2.03 -20.30 -14.44
CA THR A 224 2.05 -18.88 -14.08
C THR A 224 0.64 -18.31 -13.97
N GLU A 225 -0.24 -18.62 -14.92
CA GLU A 225 -1.63 -18.17 -14.88
C GLU A 225 -2.42 -18.82 -13.73
N LYS A 226 -2.24 -20.13 -13.50
CA LYS A 226 -2.88 -20.84 -12.40
C LYS A 226 -2.44 -20.32 -11.03
N ILE A 227 -1.18 -20.00 -10.83
CA ILE A 227 -0.68 -19.44 -9.57
C ILE A 227 -1.42 -18.14 -9.22
N LYS A 228 -1.72 -17.27 -10.21
CA LYS A 228 -2.45 -16.02 -9.95
C LYS A 228 -3.83 -16.26 -9.29
N SER A 229 -4.49 -17.36 -9.63
CA SER A 229 -5.81 -17.71 -9.09
C SER A 229 -5.77 -18.65 -7.87
N GLU A 230 -4.71 -19.41 -7.69
CA GLU A 230 -4.62 -20.46 -6.67
C GLU A 230 -3.78 -20.05 -5.45
N ILE A 231 -3.01 -18.96 -5.55
CA ILE A 231 -2.19 -18.44 -4.43
C ILE A 231 -3.07 -18.00 -3.26
N SER A 232 -2.77 -18.52 -2.08
CA SER A 232 -3.55 -18.21 -0.88
C SER A 232 -2.92 -17.11 -0.05
N ILE A 233 -3.36 -15.87 -0.26
CA ILE A 233 -2.91 -14.71 0.53
C ILE A 233 -3.19 -14.89 2.04
N PRO A 234 -4.37 -15.37 2.48
CA PRO A 234 -4.59 -15.62 3.90
C PRO A 234 -3.57 -16.59 4.53
N LYS A 235 -3.17 -17.64 3.81
CA LYS A 235 -2.17 -18.61 4.27
C LYS A 235 -0.78 -17.97 4.39
N ILE A 236 -0.39 -17.16 3.42
CA ILE A 236 0.85 -16.39 3.42
C ILE A 236 0.87 -15.45 4.63
N LEU A 237 -0.18 -14.65 4.82
CA LEU A 237 -0.27 -13.69 5.92
C LEU A 237 -0.25 -14.37 7.29
N LYS A 238 -0.99 -15.48 7.46
CA LYS A 238 -0.97 -16.24 8.72
C LYS A 238 0.43 -16.68 9.13
N ARG A 239 1.28 -17.03 8.15
CA ARG A 239 2.68 -17.40 8.40
C ARG A 239 3.56 -16.18 8.62
N SER A 240 3.41 -15.14 7.80
CA SER A 240 4.21 -13.91 7.85
C SER A 240 4.03 -13.15 9.16
N PHE A 241 2.80 -13.14 9.68
CA PHE A 241 2.45 -12.38 10.90
C PHE A 241 2.51 -13.22 12.18
N LYS A 242 2.97 -14.47 12.09
CA LYS A 242 3.26 -15.27 13.29
C LYS A 242 4.40 -14.62 14.09
N ASN A 243 4.18 -14.45 15.40
CA ASN A 243 5.13 -13.87 16.35
C ASN A 243 5.51 -12.39 16.02
N ILE A 244 4.64 -11.64 15.40
CA ILE A 244 4.79 -10.19 15.26
C ILE A 244 4.19 -9.52 16.50
N ASP A 245 4.99 -8.68 17.15
CA ASP A 245 4.55 -7.84 18.26
C ASP A 245 4.66 -6.35 17.89
N GLY A 246 3.68 -5.55 18.37
CA GLY A 246 3.59 -4.12 18.08
C GLY A 246 2.26 -3.70 17.46
N GLY A 247 2.13 -2.40 17.20
CA GLY A 247 0.96 -1.83 16.55
C GLY A 247 1.19 -1.69 15.05
N PHE A 248 0.27 -2.21 14.23
CA PHE A 248 0.39 -2.12 12.77
C PHE A 248 -0.93 -2.04 12.03
N ASN A 249 -0.92 -1.28 10.94
CA ASN A 249 -1.89 -1.30 9.86
C ASN A 249 -1.12 -1.26 8.54
N MET A 250 -1.13 -2.37 7.80
CA MET A 250 -0.36 -2.53 6.57
C MET A 250 -1.27 -2.86 5.39
N VAL A 251 -0.93 -2.32 4.24
CA VAL A 251 -1.55 -2.63 2.95
C VAL A 251 -0.49 -3.16 2.01
N GLY A 252 -0.75 -4.31 1.41
CA GLY A 252 0.11 -4.91 0.41
C GLY A 252 -0.61 -5.10 -0.91
N LEU A 253 0.08 -4.79 -2.00
CA LEU A 253 -0.36 -5.04 -3.37
C LEU A 253 0.57 -6.08 -4.01
N LEU A 254 0.00 -7.12 -4.58
CA LEU A 254 0.76 -8.10 -5.34
C LEU A 254 0.70 -7.77 -6.84
N GLY A 255 1.76 -8.11 -7.56
CA GLY A 255 1.86 -7.76 -8.99
C GLY A 255 0.78 -8.34 -9.88
N HIS A 256 0.16 -9.47 -9.49
CA HIS A 256 -0.94 -10.09 -10.24
C HIS A 256 -2.32 -9.49 -9.93
N GLY A 257 -2.39 -8.50 -9.03
CA GLY A 257 -3.62 -7.76 -8.75
C GLY A 257 -4.34 -8.12 -7.45
N ASP A 258 -3.85 -9.09 -6.67
CA ASP A 258 -4.33 -9.28 -5.31
C ASP A 258 -3.82 -8.18 -4.38
N ALA A 259 -4.62 -7.87 -3.37
CA ALA A 259 -4.26 -6.93 -2.33
C ALA A 259 -4.71 -7.46 -0.97
N PHE A 260 -4.04 -7.00 0.07
CA PHE A 260 -4.44 -7.29 1.43
C PHE A 260 -4.32 -6.06 2.33
N VAL A 261 -5.13 -6.07 3.37
CA VAL A 261 -5.01 -5.14 4.49
C VAL A 261 -4.93 -5.98 5.76
N ILE A 262 -3.96 -5.67 6.60
CA ILE A 262 -3.80 -6.36 7.87
C ILE A 262 -3.57 -5.36 8.99
N ARG A 263 -4.24 -5.58 10.12
CA ARG A 263 -4.19 -4.72 11.30
C ARG A 263 -3.79 -5.55 12.52
N ASP A 264 -3.10 -4.93 13.45
CA ASP A 264 -2.75 -5.56 14.72
C ASP A 264 -3.99 -6.05 15.48
N PRO A 265 -3.90 -7.18 16.21
CA PRO A 265 -5.04 -7.77 16.90
C PRO A 265 -5.64 -6.87 17.99
N SER A 266 -4.82 -6.00 18.58
CA SER A 266 -5.24 -5.06 19.64
C SER A 266 -5.87 -3.79 19.08
N GLY A 267 -5.83 -3.59 17.76
CA GLY A 267 -6.40 -2.44 17.10
C GLY A 267 -5.71 -1.12 17.43
N ILE A 268 -4.42 -1.14 17.74
CA ILE A 268 -3.62 0.04 18.11
C ILE A 268 -3.58 1.05 16.96
N ARG A 269 -3.34 0.58 15.73
CA ARG A 269 -3.31 1.47 14.56
C ARG A 269 -4.68 1.58 13.93
N PRO A 270 -5.15 2.81 13.62
CA PRO A 270 -6.47 3.00 13.02
C PRO A 270 -6.51 2.47 11.58
N SER A 271 -7.63 1.87 11.22
CA SER A 271 -7.93 1.40 9.87
C SER A 271 -9.44 1.39 9.67
N HIS A 272 -9.90 2.05 8.62
CA HIS A 272 -11.30 2.13 8.23
C HIS A 272 -11.44 1.66 6.80
N TYR A 273 -12.56 1.03 6.46
CA TYR A 273 -12.81 0.58 5.10
C TYR A 273 -14.23 0.88 4.66
N TYR A 274 -14.41 0.94 3.35
CA TYR A 274 -15.69 1.04 2.67
C TYR A 274 -15.66 0.14 1.44
N ILE A 275 -16.78 -0.52 1.18
CA ILE A 275 -16.93 -1.44 0.03
C ILE A 275 -18.29 -1.20 -0.59
N ASP A 276 -18.31 -1.00 -1.91
CA ASP A 276 -19.51 -1.01 -2.74
C ASP A 276 -19.26 -1.81 -4.04
N ASP A 277 -20.14 -1.67 -5.02
CA ASP A 277 -20.03 -2.37 -6.31
C ASP A 277 -18.91 -1.82 -7.20
N GLU A 278 -18.38 -0.63 -6.91
CA GLU A 278 -17.40 0.08 -7.74
C GLU A 278 -16.01 0.06 -7.15
N VAL A 279 -15.90 0.15 -5.81
CA VAL A 279 -14.63 0.31 -5.12
C VAL A 279 -14.53 -0.50 -3.83
N ILE A 280 -13.29 -0.84 -3.48
CA ILE A 280 -12.88 -1.19 -2.12
C ILE A 280 -11.91 -0.11 -1.69
N VAL A 281 -12.15 0.51 -0.55
CA VAL A 281 -11.37 1.64 -0.05
C VAL A 281 -10.94 1.38 1.38
N VAL A 282 -9.69 1.71 1.69
CA VAL A 282 -9.16 1.69 3.06
C VAL A 282 -8.41 2.97 3.35
N ALA A 283 -8.56 3.50 4.56
CA ALA A 283 -7.82 4.67 5.03
C ALA A 283 -7.52 4.59 6.52
N SER A 284 -6.49 5.29 6.96
CA SER A 284 -6.20 5.46 8.38
C SER A 284 -7.26 6.31 9.08
N GLU A 285 -7.96 7.19 8.35
CA GLU A 285 -8.99 8.08 8.90
C GLU A 285 -10.33 7.91 8.18
N ARG A 286 -11.39 7.69 8.96
CA ARG A 286 -12.76 7.57 8.44
C ARG A 286 -13.22 8.80 7.65
N PRO A 287 -12.98 10.05 8.09
CA PRO A 287 -13.39 11.23 7.34
C PRO A 287 -12.80 11.31 5.93
N ALA A 288 -11.59 10.78 5.71
CA ALA A 288 -10.97 10.76 4.39
C ALA A 288 -11.80 9.92 3.39
N ILE A 289 -12.33 8.78 3.84
CA ILE A 289 -13.23 7.95 3.01
C ILE A 289 -14.56 8.67 2.81
N GLN A 290 -15.21 9.12 3.89
CA GLN A 290 -16.53 9.76 3.83
C GLN A 290 -16.54 10.95 2.88
N MET A 291 -15.54 11.83 2.98
CA MET A 291 -15.43 13.01 2.13
C MET A 291 -15.10 12.67 0.67
N ALA A 292 -14.26 11.63 0.44
CA ALA A 292 -13.89 11.25 -0.93
C ALA A 292 -15.04 10.58 -1.69
N PHE A 293 -15.90 9.83 -1.00
CA PHE A 293 -16.96 9.02 -1.62
C PHE A 293 -18.37 9.50 -1.32
N ASN A 294 -18.51 10.61 -0.56
CA ASN A 294 -19.80 11.23 -0.18
C ASN A 294 -20.75 10.25 0.54
N ILE A 295 -20.23 9.57 1.57
CA ILE A 295 -20.95 8.57 2.38
C ILE A 295 -21.02 8.93 3.87
#